data_5e812b95cd0a73b0134f90fce1ab57eb
#
_entry.id   5e812b95cd0a73b0134f90fce1ab57eb
#
_cell.length_a   1.000
_cell.length_b   1.000
_cell.length_c   1.000
_cell.angle_alpha   90.00
_cell.angle_beta   90.00
_cell.angle_gamma   90.00
#
_symmetry.space_group_name_H-M   'P 1'
#
loop_
_entity.id
_entity.type
_entity.pdbx_description
1 polymer ?
#
loop_
_entity_poly.entity_id
_entity_poly.type
_entity_poly.pdbx_seq_one_letter_code
_entity_poly.pdbx_strand_id
1 'polypeptide(L)'
;MCGAAFFFSWAWTVHCETRFNALPHYLSGTETEAVFRICDKKRVYKEKNQSVTVYRADLKSHGGKGSVLLYIHGENPFEEGCVVKGRVSCTAPVFKKNYGTYDFYHAYRYRSIFMKCKERKDTPLEIVELPSMYDASLHSIRLRITDSFTEVMGTRLAYVFTSLLFGGHYDEIDEDIIRNFSLTGMIHILSVSGSHITILLSVIWTLAGGLSLSRRVKLSGASVVLFLYCALAGFTVPVIRSTLTGMAAAYAAEGNCEHSPLHILSLVALFFLAENPFVFYDLSFRLSFCAAAGIILFTPKTEAALSFLPVFLRRCTAVCIGAQIPAVPLLTGTFAGLPLYTLPANLLVGSILDGLIVAGLVAALAVYIMPFFGGIILHILKPFLWAALKANAFLAALPYSFIPTGSMGDLLTVAYILAVFAVYGTCKRKVAAFCSVFIFSAAVYTDFSHRQDRQLMVLDTLPDYTVYIKEDNGMSKMWYNKKQKFGASCIMSVVAPALHHEAIFSVGEVFLSGQATEKIKTDIQKSFKINVVSEGCPDFTNEEFRICGDGIEFIKTGKKLNVKECGEIRAYEHKGRWHFETYSGETYETY
;
A
#
# COMPACT_ATOMS: atom_id res chain seq x y z
N MET A 1 21.42 23.33 16.71
CA MET A 1 21.39 22.03 16.05
C MET A 1 20.09 21.79 15.27
N CYS A 2 18.89 21.96 15.82
CA CYS A 2 17.63 21.72 15.09
C CYS A 2 17.46 22.54 13.81
N GLY A 3 17.85 23.83 13.80
CA GLY A 3 17.73 24.67 12.61
C GLY A 3 18.63 24.25 11.44
N ALA A 4 19.86 23.80 11.74
CA ALA A 4 20.77 23.28 10.73
C ALA A 4 20.27 21.95 10.11
N ALA A 5 19.72 21.05 10.94
CA ALA A 5 19.14 19.80 10.49
C ALA A 5 17.89 20.04 9.61
N PHE A 6 17.04 21.01 9.99
CA PHE A 6 15.88 21.40 9.19
C PHE A 6 16.30 21.97 7.83
N PHE A 7 17.28 22.89 7.82
CA PHE A 7 17.80 23.49 6.58
C PHE A 7 18.42 22.44 5.67
N PHE A 8 19.22 21.51 6.21
CA PHE A 8 19.80 20.41 5.44
C PHE A 8 18.73 19.50 4.84
N SER A 9 17.73 19.11 5.63
CA SER A 9 16.61 18.28 5.17
C SER A 9 15.82 18.96 4.05
N TRP A 10 15.53 20.26 4.21
CA TRP A 10 14.87 21.07 3.18
C TRP A 10 15.71 21.17 1.90
N ALA A 11 16.98 21.53 2.02
CA ALA A 11 17.89 21.65 0.88
C ALA A 11 18.04 20.31 0.12
N TRP A 12 18.10 19.19 0.86
CA TRP A 12 18.16 17.86 0.28
C TRP A 12 16.88 17.48 -0.46
N THR A 13 15.72 17.79 0.12
CA THR A 13 14.43 17.57 -0.54
C THR A 13 14.32 18.37 -1.84
N VAL A 14 14.70 19.64 -1.81
CA VAL A 14 14.75 20.51 -3.00
C VAL A 14 15.73 19.95 -4.05
N HIS A 15 16.90 19.44 -3.63
CA HIS A 15 17.86 18.82 -4.54
C HIS A 15 17.25 17.57 -5.23
N CYS A 16 16.62 16.69 -4.48
CA CYS A 16 15.96 15.51 -5.04
C CYS A 16 14.80 15.88 -5.97
N GLU A 17 14.05 16.92 -5.63
CA GLU A 17 12.99 17.45 -6.48
C GLU A 17 13.54 18.04 -7.78
N THR A 18 14.62 18.80 -7.70
CA THR A 18 15.30 19.35 -8.88
C THR A 18 15.82 18.24 -9.79
N ARG A 19 16.39 17.17 -9.22
CA ARG A 19 16.80 15.98 -9.99
C ARG A 19 15.63 15.31 -10.69
N PHE A 20 14.48 15.16 -10.02
CA PHE A 20 13.28 14.60 -10.63
C PHE A 20 12.76 15.50 -11.76
N ASN A 21 12.73 16.82 -11.56
CA ASN A 21 12.28 17.77 -12.55
C ASN A 21 13.25 17.92 -13.75
N ALA A 22 14.52 17.51 -13.59
CA ALA A 22 15.50 17.44 -14.67
C ALA A 22 15.33 16.20 -15.57
N LEU A 23 14.43 15.27 -15.24
CA LEU A 23 14.12 14.14 -16.09
C LEU A 23 13.45 14.61 -17.40
N PRO A 24 13.52 13.80 -18.49
CA PRO A 24 13.09 14.26 -19.81
C PRO A 24 11.56 14.34 -19.96
N HIS A 25 10.91 15.16 -19.12
CA HIS A 25 9.46 15.42 -19.17
C HIS A 25 9.00 16.03 -20.51
N TYR A 26 9.92 16.65 -21.26
CA TYR A 26 9.66 17.20 -22.59
C TYR A 26 9.24 16.14 -23.63
N LEU A 27 9.51 14.85 -23.36
CA LEU A 27 9.05 13.76 -24.19
C LEU A 27 7.54 13.48 -24.04
N SER A 28 6.88 14.09 -23.06
CA SER A 28 5.44 13.91 -22.86
C SER A 28 4.64 14.52 -24.02
N GLY A 29 3.70 13.77 -24.56
CA GLY A 29 2.92 14.16 -25.74
C GLY A 29 3.62 13.85 -27.07
N THR A 30 4.79 13.23 -27.05
CA THR A 30 5.55 12.90 -28.25
C THR A 30 5.56 11.40 -28.52
N GLU A 31 5.76 11.05 -29.78
CA GLU A 31 6.15 9.70 -30.19
C GLU A 31 7.66 9.71 -30.41
N THR A 32 8.37 8.85 -29.71
CA THR A 32 9.83 8.80 -29.79
C THR A 32 10.34 7.37 -29.82
N GLU A 33 11.49 7.20 -30.43
CA GLU A 33 12.24 5.96 -30.35
C GLU A 33 13.10 5.98 -29.09
N ALA A 34 12.94 5.01 -28.21
CA ALA A 34 13.62 4.98 -26.95
C ALA A 34 14.12 3.58 -26.58
N VAL A 35 15.13 3.54 -25.70
CA VAL A 35 15.73 2.33 -25.18
C VAL A 35 15.40 2.23 -23.69
N PHE A 36 14.87 1.08 -23.29
CA PHE A 36 14.42 0.83 -21.94
C PHE A 36 15.06 -0.44 -21.38
N ARG A 37 15.51 -0.40 -20.11
CA ARG A 37 15.84 -1.62 -19.35
C ARG A 37 14.64 -2.00 -18.52
N ILE A 38 14.10 -3.19 -18.71
CA ILE A 38 13.02 -3.75 -17.91
C ILE A 38 13.51 -4.02 -16.49
N CYS A 39 12.91 -3.37 -15.49
CA CYS A 39 13.32 -3.52 -14.10
C CYS A 39 12.43 -4.50 -13.34
N ASP A 40 11.11 -4.41 -13.55
CA ASP A 40 10.15 -5.12 -12.74
C ASP A 40 8.78 -5.16 -13.45
N LYS A 41 8.15 -6.34 -13.47
CA LYS A 41 6.77 -6.51 -13.92
C LYS A 41 5.81 -6.00 -12.85
N LYS A 42 4.91 -5.09 -13.22
CA LYS A 42 3.97 -4.48 -12.27
C LYS A 42 2.59 -5.12 -12.32
N ARG A 43 2.05 -5.34 -13.50
CA ARG A 43 0.68 -5.81 -13.67
C ARG A 43 0.43 -6.34 -15.06
N VAL A 44 -0.43 -7.36 -15.16
CA VAL A 44 -1.05 -7.80 -16.43
C VAL A 44 -2.54 -7.53 -16.35
N TYR A 45 -3.13 -6.95 -17.38
CA TYR A 45 -4.56 -6.75 -17.47
C TYR A 45 -5.05 -6.93 -18.91
N LYS A 46 -6.34 -7.19 -19.08
CA LYS A 46 -6.95 -7.33 -20.40
C LYS A 46 -7.59 -6.01 -20.84
N GLU A 47 -7.15 -5.48 -21.97
CA GLU A 47 -7.75 -4.32 -22.63
C GLU A 47 -8.29 -4.75 -24.00
N LYS A 48 -9.62 -4.61 -24.24
CA LYS A 48 -10.26 -4.98 -25.52
C LYS A 48 -9.89 -6.37 -26.04
N ASN A 49 -9.93 -7.39 -25.18
CA ASN A 49 -9.52 -8.78 -25.47
C ASN A 49 -8.02 -8.99 -25.79
N GLN A 50 -7.18 -8.01 -25.55
CA GLN A 50 -5.72 -8.17 -25.63
C GLN A 50 -5.12 -8.05 -24.23
N SER A 51 -4.18 -8.92 -23.91
CA SER A 51 -3.40 -8.81 -22.69
C SER A 51 -2.41 -7.65 -22.82
N VAL A 52 -2.31 -6.83 -21.80
CA VAL A 52 -1.32 -5.74 -21.70
C VAL A 52 -0.52 -5.94 -20.42
N THR A 53 0.78 -6.02 -20.56
CA THR A 53 1.71 -6.10 -19.44
C THR A 53 2.31 -4.73 -19.15
N VAL A 54 2.31 -4.32 -17.88
CA VAL A 54 2.90 -3.07 -17.43
C VAL A 54 4.19 -3.37 -16.71
N TYR A 55 5.28 -2.82 -17.21
CA TYR A 55 6.59 -2.89 -16.58
C TYR A 55 7.00 -1.54 -16.00
N ARG A 56 7.77 -1.57 -14.92
CA ARG A 56 8.65 -0.46 -14.59
C ARG A 56 9.94 -0.67 -15.38
N ALA A 57 10.32 0.33 -16.14
CA ALA A 57 11.53 0.27 -16.95
C ALA A 57 12.35 1.56 -16.79
N ASP A 58 13.66 1.44 -16.79
CA ASP A 58 14.57 2.58 -16.76
C ASP A 58 14.86 3.06 -18.17
N LEU A 59 14.73 4.36 -18.40
CA LEU A 59 15.06 4.99 -19.67
C LEU A 59 16.58 5.09 -19.83
N LYS A 60 17.15 4.41 -20.84
CA LYS A 60 18.58 4.46 -21.15
C LYS A 60 18.95 5.50 -22.21
N SER A 61 17.99 5.89 -23.05
CA SER A 61 18.17 6.92 -24.07
C SER A 61 17.85 8.32 -23.54
N HIS A 62 18.20 9.35 -24.29
CA HIS A 62 17.87 10.76 -24.01
C HIS A 62 18.46 11.36 -22.72
N GLY A 63 19.59 10.80 -22.23
CA GLY A 63 20.37 11.40 -21.14
C GLY A 63 19.72 11.42 -19.74
N GLY A 64 18.55 10.82 -19.58
CA GLY A 64 17.80 10.81 -18.31
C GLY A 64 17.98 9.50 -17.54
N LYS A 65 18.25 9.59 -16.24
CA LYS A 65 18.27 8.44 -15.31
C LYS A 65 16.94 8.35 -14.56
N GLY A 66 15.84 8.09 -15.27
CA GLY A 66 14.52 7.98 -14.63
C GLY A 66 13.77 6.73 -15.08
N SER A 67 12.81 6.30 -14.29
CA SER A 67 11.96 5.15 -14.60
C SER A 67 10.66 5.61 -15.27
N VAL A 68 10.11 4.74 -16.10
CA VAL A 68 8.82 4.92 -16.78
C VAL A 68 7.92 3.72 -16.50
N LEU A 69 6.60 3.90 -16.64
CA LEU A 69 5.68 2.79 -16.78
C LEU A 69 5.51 2.46 -18.23
N LEU A 70 6.01 1.30 -18.64
CA LEU A 70 6.00 0.83 -20.00
C LEU A 70 4.84 -0.17 -20.20
N TYR A 71 3.90 0.17 -21.08
CA TYR A 71 2.72 -0.62 -21.40
C TYR A 71 2.97 -1.37 -22.70
N ILE A 72 3.00 -2.70 -22.63
CA ILE A 72 3.38 -3.58 -23.74
C ILE A 72 2.26 -4.55 -24.02
N HIS A 73 1.97 -4.81 -25.29
CA HIS A 73 0.98 -5.79 -25.70
C HIS A 73 1.51 -7.22 -25.54
N GLY A 74 0.67 -8.11 -25.00
CA GLY A 74 1.00 -9.51 -24.71
C GLY A 74 1.08 -9.84 -23.22
N GLU A 75 1.09 -11.14 -22.95
CA GLU A 75 1.29 -11.66 -21.59
C GLU A 75 2.78 -11.90 -21.35
N ASN A 76 3.40 -11.01 -20.56
CA ASN A 76 4.79 -11.14 -20.13
C ASN A 76 5.80 -11.32 -21.28
N PRO A 77 5.80 -10.43 -22.29
CA PRO A 77 6.62 -10.61 -23.49
C PRO A 77 8.14 -10.47 -23.24
N PHE A 78 8.56 -9.86 -22.12
CA PHE A 78 9.97 -9.62 -21.81
C PHE A 78 10.31 -10.04 -20.38
N GLU A 79 11.53 -10.56 -20.22
CA GLU A 79 12.10 -10.90 -18.92
C GLU A 79 12.68 -9.66 -18.22
N GLU A 80 12.75 -9.72 -16.88
CA GLU A 80 13.40 -8.70 -16.08
C GLU A 80 14.90 -8.61 -16.43
N GLY A 81 15.42 -7.41 -16.57
CA GLY A 81 16.80 -7.14 -16.96
C GLY A 81 17.03 -6.97 -18.45
N CYS A 82 16.11 -7.39 -19.33
CA CYS A 82 16.20 -7.15 -20.77
C CYS A 82 16.28 -5.67 -21.10
N VAL A 83 17.04 -5.33 -22.12
CA VAL A 83 17.04 -4.00 -22.74
C VAL A 83 16.26 -4.07 -24.05
N VAL A 84 15.21 -3.28 -24.13
CA VAL A 84 14.32 -3.22 -25.30
C VAL A 84 14.37 -1.86 -25.95
N LYS A 85 14.20 -1.83 -27.26
CA LYS A 85 14.21 -0.62 -28.09
C LYS A 85 13.00 -0.60 -28.99
N GLY A 86 12.41 0.57 -29.20
CA GLY A 86 11.35 0.77 -30.18
C GLY A 86 10.63 2.09 -30.02
N ARG A 87 9.59 2.28 -30.83
CA ARG A 87 8.78 3.49 -30.82
C ARG A 87 7.66 3.40 -29.80
N VAL A 88 7.58 4.40 -28.94
CA VAL A 88 6.58 4.51 -27.89
C VAL A 88 5.90 5.87 -27.93
N SER A 89 4.64 5.89 -27.54
CA SER A 89 3.91 7.11 -27.25
C SER A 89 4.03 7.43 -25.77
N CYS A 90 4.63 8.56 -25.47
CA CYS A 90 4.91 9.01 -24.12
C CYS A 90 3.86 10.00 -23.63
N THR A 91 3.37 9.82 -22.41
CA THR A 91 2.41 10.71 -21.76
C THR A 91 2.81 10.98 -20.32
N ALA A 92 2.59 12.20 -19.82
CA ALA A 92 2.74 12.49 -18.40
C ALA A 92 1.74 11.66 -17.58
N PRO A 93 2.12 11.15 -16.39
CA PRO A 93 1.19 10.50 -15.52
C PRO A 93 0.16 11.52 -15.02
N VAL A 94 -1.11 11.22 -15.22
CA VAL A 94 -2.21 12.00 -14.67
C VAL A 94 -2.54 11.45 -13.29
N PHE A 95 -2.55 12.30 -12.29
CA PHE A 95 -2.85 11.96 -10.90
C PHE A 95 -4.26 12.43 -10.57
N LYS A 96 -5.04 11.54 -9.98
CA LYS A 96 -6.37 11.87 -9.45
C LYS A 96 -6.19 12.53 -8.10
N LYS A 97 -6.82 13.70 -7.94
CA LYS A 97 -6.67 14.55 -6.77
C LYS A 97 -7.93 14.43 -5.90
N ASN A 98 -8.00 13.35 -5.12
CA ASN A 98 -9.08 13.13 -4.15
C ASN A 98 -8.50 12.81 -2.78
N TYR A 99 -9.14 13.30 -1.72
CA TYR A 99 -8.80 12.92 -0.36
C TYR A 99 -9.06 11.42 -0.13
N GLY A 100 -8.29 10.81 0.76
CA GLY A 100 -8.45 9.39 1.11
C GLY A 100 -8.02 8.40 0.03
N THR A 101 -7.61 8.84 -1.16
CA THR A 101 -7.07 7.97 -2.20
C THR A 101 -5.56 7.79 -2.05
N TYR A 102 -5.04 6.71 -2.64
CA TYR A 102 -3.58 6.47 -2.64
C TYR A 102 -2.84 7.59 -3.38
N ASP A 103 -1.84 8.15 -2.73
CA ASP A 103 -1.02 9.22 -3.28
C ASP A 103 -0.01 8.70 -4.31
N PHE A 104 -0.46 8.53 -5.54
CA PHE A 104 0.39 8.13 -6.66
C PHE A 104 1.45 9.18 -7.01
N TYR A 105 1.19 10.46 -6.73
CA TYR A 105 2.13 11.54 -7.07
C TYR A 105 3.45 11.39 -6.32
N HIS A 106 3.39 11.28 -4.99
CA HIS A 106 4.60 11.08 -4.19
C HIS A 106 5.20 9.69 -4.37
N ALA A 107 4.38 8.65 -4.56
CA ALA A 107 4.86 7.31 -4.83
C ALA A 107 5.64 7.21 -6.15
N TYR A 108 5.22 7.94 -7.18
CA TYR A 108 5.95 8.01 -8.45
C TYR A 108 7.25 8.79 -8.31
N ARG A 109 7.26 9.90 -7.55
CA ARG A 109 8.49 10.64 -7.23
C ARG A 109 9.50 9.78 -6.49
N TYR A 110 9.07 9.05 -5.47
CA TYR A 110 9.95 8.11 -4.76
C TYR A 110 10.58 7.08 -5.69
N ARG A 111 9.81 6.52 -6.61
CA ARG A 111 10.26 5.51 -7.59
C ARG A 111 10.91 6.11 -8.83
N SER A 112 11.07 7.43 -8.89
CA SER A 112 11.56 8.18 -10.05
C SER A 112 10.78 7.92 -11.34
N ILE A 113 9.48 7.57 -11.22
CA ILE A 113 8.60 7.31 -12.37
C ILE A 113 8.06 8.64 -12.87
N PHE A 114 8.53 9.10 -14.01
CA PHE A 114 8.18 10.42 -14.53
C PHE A 114 7.26 10.40 -15.75
N MET A 115 7.10 9.23 -16.42
CA MET A 115 6.30 9.09 -17.62
C MET A 115 5.58 7.74 -17.71
N LYS A 116 4.53 7.70 -18.54
CA LYS A 116 3.88 6.49 -19.03
C LYS A 116 4.18 6.39 -20.52
N CYS A 117 4.75 5.27 -20.94
CA CYS A 117 5.07 4.99 -22.33
C CYS A 117 4.23 3.79 -22.78
N LYS A 118 3.56 3.92 -23.93
CA LYS A 118 2.79 2.83 -24.55
C LYS A 118 3.46 2.40 -25.84
N GLU A 119 3.64 1.09 -25.98
CA GLU A 119 4.08 0.48 -27.22
C GLU A 119 3.10 0.77 -28.34
N ARG A 120 3.61 1.05 -29.55
CA ARG A 120 2.79 1.14 -30.76
C ARG A 120 2.56 -0.25 -31.34
N LYS A 121 1.30 -0.50 -31.77
CA LYS A 121 0.93 -1.77 -32.39
C LYS A 121 1.67 -2.05 -33.70
N ASP A 122 2.02 -0.98 -34.42
CA ASP A 122 2.66 -1.09 -35.74
C ASP A 122 4.18 -1.34 -35.65
N THR A 123 4.79 -1.10 -34.50
CA THR A 123 6.24 -1.23 -34.26
C THR A 123 6.47 -1.85 -32.89
N PRO A 124 6.43 -3.18 -32.77
CA PRO A 124 6.69 -3.85 -31.50
C PRO A 124 8.10 -3.55 -31.01
N LEU A 125 8.28 -3.61 -29.68
CA LEU A 125 9.58 -3.42 -29.06
C LEU A 125 10.48 -4.63 -29.34
N GLU A 126 11.73 -4.39 -29.70
CA GLU A 126 12.73 -5.40 -29.98
C GLU A 126 13.74 -5.51 -28.83
N ILE A 127 14.20 -6.73 -28.52
CA ILE A 127 15.26 -6.96 -27.53
C ILE A 127 16.60 -6.57 -28.16
N VAL A 128 17.28 -5.62 -27.52
CA VAL A 128 18.64 -5.18 -27.94
C VAL A 128 19.71 -5.88 -27.11
N GLU A 129 19.47 -6.03 -25.80
CA GLU A 129 20.40 -6.73 -24.90
C GLU A 129 19.60 -7.73 -24.06
N LEU A 130 20.15 -8.93 -23.89
CA LEU A 130 19.63 -9.93 -22.96
C LEU A 130 19.88 -9.49 -21.50
N PRO A 131 19.16 -10.08 -20.52
CA PRO A 131 19.40 -9.79 -19.12
C PRO A 131 20.86 -10.04 -18.74
N SER A 132 21.37 -9.27 -17.78
CA SER A 132 22.69 -9.56 -17.21
C SER A 132 22.70 -10.98 -16.62
N MET A 133 23.88 -11.63 -16.56
CA MET A 133 23.98 -12.96 -15.94
C MET A 133 23.42 -13.00 -14.52
N TYR A 134 23.53 -11.90 -13.78
CA TYR A 134 22.97 -11.76 -12.43
C TYR A 134 21.44 -11.74 -12.44
N ASP A 135 20.83 -10.88 -13.26
CA ASP A 135 19.37 -10.78 -13.37
C ASP A 135 18.75 -12.09 -13.89
N ALA A 136 19.37 -12.67 -14.95
CA ALA A 136 18.95 -13.94 -15.51
C ALA A 136 19.04 -15.10 -14.50
N SER A 137 20.11 -15.14 -13.69
CA SER A 137 20.29 -16.18 -12.68
C SER A 137 19.26 -16.06 -11.57
N LEU A 138 18.99 -14.86 -11.04
CA LEU A 138 17.96 -14.66 -10.01
C LEU A 138 16.57 -15.00 -10.53
N HIS A 139 16.25 -14.58 -11.75
CA HIS A 139 14.97 -14.88 -12.39
C HIS A 139 14.81 -16.39 -12.62
N SER A 140 15.83 -17.06 -13.14
CA SER A 140 15.80 -18.52 -13.37
C SER A 140 15.67 -19.31 -12.06
N ILE A 141 16.31 -18.88 -10.97
CA ILE A 141 16.15 -19.49 -9.63
C ILE A 141 14.70 -19.35 -9.16
N ARG A 142 14.12 -18.15 -9.24
CA ARG A 142 12.71 -17.92 -8.84
C ARG A 142 11.76 -18.77 -9.68
N LEU A 143 11.91 -18.79 -11.00
CA LEU A 143 11.06 -19.59 -11.89
C LEU A 143 11.15 -21.07 -11.55
N ARG A 144 12.36 -21.62 -11.45
CA ARG A 144 12.54 -23.04 -11.12
C ARG A 144 11.90 -23.43 -9.78
N ILE A 145 12.01 -22.58 -8.76
CA ILE A 145 11.35 -22.80 -7.47
C ILE A 145 9.83 -22.75 -7.65
N THR A 146 9.31 -21.72 -8.34
CA THR A 146 7.86 -21.54 -8.56
C THR A 146 7.26 -22.71 -9.35
N ASP A 147 7.93 -23.17 -10.40
CA ASP A 147 7.49 -24.31 -11.23
C ASP A 147 7.42 -25.59 -10.40
N SER A 148 8.47 -25.90 -9.62
CA SER A 148 8.48 -27.08 -8.74
C SER A 148 7.41 -27.00 -7.66
N PHE A 149 7.16 -25.81 -7.10
CA PHE A 149 6.05 -25.60 -6.15
C PHE A 149 4.69 -25.81 -6.83
N THR A 150 4.55 -25.37 -8.08
CA THR A 150 3.32 -25.51 -8.87
C THR A 150 3.04 -26.98 -9.20
N GLU A 151 4.06 -27.76 -9.56
CA GLU A 151 3.92 -29.19 -9.81
C GLU A 151 3.39 -29.96 -8.60
N VAL A 152 3.87 -29.63 -7.40
CA VAL A 152 3.50 -30.36 -6.15
C VAL A 152 2.21 -29.82 -5.53
N MET A 153 2.08 -28.50 -5.41
CA MET A 153 1.00 -27.89 -4.65
C MET A 153 -0.20 -27.48 -5.49
N GLY A 154 -0.01 -27.33 -6.83
CA GLY A 154 -0.95 -26.68 -7.74
C GLY A 154 -0.79 -25.18 -7.75
N THR A 155 -1.16 -24.56 -8.86
CA THR A 155 -0.90 -23.14 -9.19
C THR A 155 -1.36 -22.18 -8.08
N ARG A 156 -2.57 -22.37 -7.57
CA ARG A 156 -3.17 -21.50 -6.54
C ARG A 156 -2.34 -21.42 -5.25
N LEU A 157 -1.93 -22.57 -4.70
CA LEU A 157 -1.16 -22.62 -3.46
C LEU A 157 0.30 -22.23 -3.68
N ALA A 158 0.86 -22.58 -4.84
CA ALA A 158 2.24 -22.26 -5.18
C ALA A 158 2.47 -20.75 -5.25
N TYR A 159 1.60 -19.98 -5.93
CA TYR A 159 1.74 -18.52 -6.00
C TYR A 159 1.58 -17.85 -4.63
N VAL A 160 0.67 -18.31 -3.79
CA VAL A 160 0.58 -17.83 -2.41
C VAL A 160 1.88 -18.13 -1.65
N PHE A 161 2.39 -19.36 -1.74
CA PHE A 161 3.56 -19.76 -0.99
C PHE A 161 4.84 -19.06 -1.47
N THR A 162 5.04 -18.96 -2.77
CA THR A 162 6.20 -18.23 -3.33
C THR A 162 6.12 -16.72 -3.04
N SER A 163 4.92 -16.14 -3.02
CA SER A 163 4.71 -14.76 -2.57
C SER A 163 5.07 -14.56 -1.09
N LEU A 164 4.71 -15.52 -0.23
CA LEU A 164 5.13 -15.52 1.17
C LEU A 164 6.65 -15.59 1.31
N LEU A 165 7.36 -16.36 0.48
CA LEU A 165 8.80 -16.55 0.59
C LEU A 165 9.62 -15.41 -0.01
N PHE A 166 9.23 -14.93 -1.20
CA PHE A 166 10.04 -14.01 -2.00
C PHE A 166 9.33 -12.69 -2.33
N GLY A 167 8.05 -12.58 -1.99
CA GLY A 167 7.21 -11.46 -2.43
C GLY A 167 6.85 -11.55 -3.92
N GLY A 168 6.09 -10.56 -4.41
CA GLY A 168 5.61 -10.56 -5.80
C GLY A 168 4.36 -11.42 -6.00
N HIS A 169 4.08 -11.74 -7.25
CA HIS A 169 2.96 -12.62 -7.66
C HIS A 169 1.55 -12.17 -7.21
N TYR A 170 1.38 -10.91 -6.79
CA TYR A 170 0.06 -10.41 -6.36
C TYR A 170 -1.01 -10.53 -7.45
N ASP A 171 -0.62 -10.38 -8.72
CA ASP A 171 -1.54 -10.47 -9.86
C ASP A 171 -1.96 -11.92 -10.17
N GLU A 172 -1.17 -12.90 -9.70
CA GLU A 172 -1.43 -14.34 -9.85
C GLU A 172 -2.15 -14.95 -8.64
N ILE A 173 -2.24 -14.23 -7.50
CA ILE A 173 -3.00 -14.67 -6.33
C ILE A 173 -4.47 -14.32 -6.52
N ASP A 174 -5.35 -15.27 -6.19
CA ASP A 174 -6.79 -15.06 -6.28
C ASP A 174 -7.25 -13.87 -5.43
N GLU A 175 -8.12 -13.03 -5.98
CA GLU A 175 -8.65 -11.84 -5.32
C GLU A 175 -9.33 -12.15 -3.97
N ASP A 176 -9.95 -13.31 -3.82
CA ASP A 176 -10.58 -13.74 -2.57
C ASP A 176 -9.56 -14.01 -1.46
N ILE A 177 -8.38 -14.53 -1.79
CA ILE A 177 -7.28 -14.73 -0.83
C ILE A 177 -6.76 -13.36 -0.38
N ILE A 178 -6.44 -12.47 -1.31
CA ILE A 178 -5.96 -11.11 -1.00
C ILE A 178 -6.97 -10.38 -0.12
N ARG A 179 -8.26 -10.46 -0.46
CA ARG A 179 -9.34 -9.86 0.30
C ARG A 179 -9.41 -10.41 1.74
N ASN A 180 -9.33 -11.73 1.91
CA ASN A 180 -9.37 -12.35 3.24
C ASN A 180 -8.20 -11.92 4.10
N PHE A 181 -6.98 -11.82 3.53
CA PHE A 181 -5.80 -11.31 4.24
C PHE A 181 -5.93 -9.81 4.58
N SER A 182 -6.60 -9.04 3.73
CA SER A 182 -6.89 -7.64 4.01
C SER A 182 -7.89 -7.46 5.15
N LEU A 183 -8.99 -8.23 5.14
CA LEU A 183 -10.04 -8.19 6.17
C LEU A 183 -9.55 -8.62 7.55
N THR A 184 -8.57 -9.52 7.62
CA THR A 184 -7.94 -9.95 8.88
C THR A 184 -6.71 -9.11 9.26
N GLY A 185 -6.33 -8.09 8.45
CA GLY A 185 -5.17 -7.26 8.70
C GLY A 185 -3.82 -7.94 8.45
N MET A 186 -3.81 -9.10 7.80
CA MET A 186 -2.62 -9.91 7.55
C MET A 186 -2.03 -9.71 6.15
N ILE A 187 -2.52 -8.75 5.36
CA ILE A 187 -2.05 -8.48 3.99
C ILE A 187 -0.53 -8.28 3.91
N HIS A 188 0.08 -7.74 4.96
CA HIS A 188 1.52 -7.51 5.05
C HIS A 188 2.35 -8.79 5.06
N ILE A 189 1.78 -9.95 5.38
CA ILE A 189 2.48 -11.25 5.37
C ILE A 189 2.62 -11.79 3.94
N LEU A 190 1.66 -11.48 3.04
CA LEU A 190 1.78 -11.85 1.62
C LEU A 190 2.96 -11.17 0.90
N SER A 191 3.54 -10.14 1.50
CA SER A 191 4.82 -9.58 1.09
C SER A 191 5.89 -9.95 2.12
N VAL A 192 7.15 -10.01 1.69
CA VAL A 192 8.23 -10.28 2.64
C VAL A 192 8.24 -9.23 3.74
N SER A 193 8.07 -9.66 4.97
CA SER A 193 7.96 -8.81 6.15
C SER A 193 9.24 -8.84 7.01
N GLY A 194 9.27 -7.96 8.03
CA GLY A 194 10.37 -7.94 8.97
C GLY A 194 10.53 -9.23 9.79
N SER A 195 9.44 -9.96 10.04
CA SER A 195 9.49 -11.25 10.75
C SER A 195 10.30 -12.28 9.99
N HIS A 196 10.19 -12.35 8.66
CA HIS A 196 10.96 -13.27 7.82
C HIS A 196 12.47 -13.12 8.02
N ILE A 197 12.97 -11.88 8.04
CA ILE A 197 14.39 -11.57 8.30
C ILE A 197 14.80 -11.95 9.72
N THR A 198 13.96 -11.64 10.70
CA THR A 198 14.25 -11.97 12.10
C THR A 198 14.29 -13.48 12.32
N ILE A 199 13.37 -14.22 11.73
CA ILE A 199 13.32 -15.68 11.79
C ILE A 199 14.54 -16.28 11.08
N LEU A 200 14.85 -15.81 9.86
CA LEU A 200 16.02 -16.28 9.10
C LEU A 200 17.31 -16.02 9.88
N LEU A 201 17.45 -14.83 10.46
CA LEU A 201 18.61 -14.48 11.29
C LEU A 201 18.71 -15.40 12.53
N SER A 202 17.59 -15.71 13.18
CA SER A 202 17.56 -16.64 14.32
C SER A 202 17.99 -18.05 13.93
N VAL A 203 17.56 -18.55 12.79
CA VAL A 203 17.99 -19.85 12.26
C VAL A 203 19.49 -19.85 11.97
N ILE A 204 20.00 -18.81 11.29
CA ILE A 204 21.44 -18.66 11.02
C ILE A 204 22.25 -18.66 12.33
N TRP A 205 21.81 -17.91 13.34
CA TRP A 205 22.50 -17.85 14.65
C TRP A 205 22.50 -19.19 15.36
N THR A 206 21.38 -19.91 15.34
CA THR A 206 21.27 -21.25 15.94
C THR A 206 22.22 -22.24 15.29
N LEU A 207 22.23 -22.29 13.97
CA LEU A 207 23.13 -23.17 13.20
C LEU A 207 24.59 -22.80 13.40
N ALA A 208 24.93 -21.52 13.31
CA ALA A 208 26.28 -21.02 13.52
C ALA A 208 26.78 -21.22 14.98
N GLY A 209 25.86 -21.20 15.96
CA GLY A 209 26.16 -21.52 17.35
C GLY A 209 26.58 -22.98 17.53
N GLY A 210 25.84 -23.91 16.89
CA GLY A 210 26.17 -25.34 16.90
C GLY A 210 27.52 -25.69 16.24
N LEU A 211 27.96 -24.88 15.27
CA LEU A 211 29.23 -25.10 14.55
C LEU A 211 30.45 -24.44 15.21
N SER A 212 30.31 -23.81 16.37
CA SER A 212 31.40 -23.14 17.09
C SER A 212 32.24 -22.17 16.23
N LEU A 213 31.61 -21.51 15.25
CA LEU A 213 32.26 -20.61 14.31
C LEU A 213 32.78 -19.34 14.99
N SER A 214 33.88 -18.77 14.48
CA SER A 214 34.38 -17.49 14.97
C SER A 214 33.36 -16.36 14.68
N ARG A 215 33.38 -15.33 15.52
CA ARG A 215 32.51 -14.15 15.40
C ARG A 215 32.49 -13.55 14.00
N ARG A 216 33.67 -13.39 13.39
CA ARG A 216 33.79 -12.82 12.04
C ARG A 216 33.07 -13.68 10.99
N VAL A 217 33.25 -15.01 11.08
CA VAL A 217 32.61 -15.96 10.16
C VAL A 217 31.10 -15.95 10.33
N LYS A 218 30.58 -15.91 11.56
CA LYS A 218 29.13 -15.82 11.84
C LYS A 218 28.53 -14.57 11.21
N LEU A 219 29.13 -13.40 11.48
CA LEU A 219 28.63 -12.11 10.98
C LEU A 219 28.73 -12.01 9.46
N SER A 220 29.87 -12.41 8.87
CA SER A 220 30.03 -12.39 7.41
C SER A 220 29.08 -13.37 6.71
N GLY A 221 28.95 -14.59 7.23
CA GLY A 221 28.02 -15.58 6.71
C GLY A 221 26.57 -15.11 6.77
N ALA A 222 26.15 -14.56 7.90
CA ALA A 222 24.82 -13.97 8.04
C ALA A 222 24.59 -12.81 7.05
N SER A 223 25.58 -11.93 6.88
CA SER A 223 25.49 -10.81 5.92
C SER A 223 25.29 -11.31 4.49
N VAL A 224 26.04 -12.32 4.09
CA VAL A 224 25.94 -12.91 2.73
C VAL A 224 24.56 -13.56 2.53
N VAL A 225 24.11 -14.39 3.47
CA VAL A 225 22.80 -15.06 3.37
C VAL A 225 21.66 -14.05 3.31
N LEU A 226 21.69 -13.02 4.17
CA LEU A 226 20.66 -11.97 4.18
C LEU A 226 20.70 -11.13 2.90
N PHE A 227 21.88 -10.83 2.37
CA PHE A 227 22.02 -10.11 1.09
C PHE A 227 21.43 -10.92 -0.07
N LEU A 228 21.73 -12.22 -0.15
CA LEU A 228 21.17 -13.12 -1.16
C LEU A 228 19.64 -13.22 -1.01
N TYR A 229 19.14 -13.29 0.21
CA TYR A 229 17.71 -13.29 0.44
C TYR A 229 17.05 -11.96 0.04
N CYS A 230 17.68 -10.81 0.35
CA CYS A 230 17.22 -9.50 -0.14
C CYS A 230 17.15 -9.43 -1.67
N ALA A 231 18.14 -9.99 -2.35
CA ALA A 231 18.18 -10.08 -3.82
C ALA A 231 17.02 -10.93 -4.35
N LEU A 232 16.75 -12.08 -3.73
CA LEU A 232 15.62 -12.93 -4.07
C LEU A 232 14.26 -12.27 -3.72
N ALA A 233 14.18 -11.47 -2.67
CA ALA A 233 12.96 -10.75 -2.28
C ALA A 233 12.75 -9.41 -3.02
N GLY A 234 13.70 -8.97 -3.86
CA GLY A 234 13.60 -7.77 -4.69
C GLY A 234 13.88 -6.44 -3.96
N PHE A 235 14.66 -6.45 -2.88
CA PHE A 235 15.11 -5.26 -2.15
C PHE A 235 13.98 -4.30 -1.74
N THR A 236 12.85 -4.83 -1.26
CA THR A 236 11.76 -3.99 -0.78
C THR A 236 12.13 -3.25 0.52
N VAL A 237 11.52 -2.08 0.76
CA VAL A 237 11.83 -1.25 1.93
C VAL A 237 11.74 -2.02 3.27
N PRO A 238 10.67 -2.83 3.55
CA PRO A 238 10.61 -3.61 4.78
C PRO A 238 11.74 -4.63 4.92
N VAL A 239 12.17 -5.26 3.83
CA VAL A 239 13.26 -6.25 3.80
C VAL A 239 14.59 -5.59 4.10
N ILE A 240 14.93 -4.50 3.37
CA ILE A 240 16.17 -3.76 3.60
C ILE A 240 16.22 -3.22 5.03
N ARG A 241 15.13 -2.59 5.52
CA ARG A 241 15.06 -2.09 6.90
C ARG A 241 15.37 -3.18 7.91
N SER A 242 14.68 -4.32 7.79
CA SER A 242 14.82 -5.42 8.77
C SER A 242 16.20 -6.05 8.70
N THR A 243 16.78 -6.17 7.52
CA THR A 243 18.15 -6.65 7.33
C THR A 243 19.15 -5.71 7.99
N LEU A 244 19.06 -4.40 7.72
CA LEU A 244 19.97 -3.42 8.30
C LEU A 244 19.83 -3.34 9.82
N THR A 245 18.59 -3.31 10.36
CA THR A 245 18.36 -3.29 11.80
C THR A 245 18.82 -4.58 12.49
N GLY A 246 18.52 -5.74 11.89
CA GLY A 246 18.94 -7.05 12.41
C GLY A 246 20.45 -7.23 12.40
N MET A 247 21.10 -6.85 11.32
CA MET A 247 22.57 -6.90 11.22
C MET A 247 23.24 -5.93 12.19
N ALA A 248 22.75 -4.66 12.28
CA ALA A 248 23.30 -3.70 13.24
C ALA A 248 23.18 -4.19 14.69
N ALA A 249 22.03 -4.77 15.04
CA ALA A 249 21.82 -5.37 16.37
C ALA A 249 22.77 -6.56 16.60
N ALA A 250 22.95 -7.43 15.61
CA ALA A 250 23.87 -8.55 15.68
C ALA A 250 25.34 -8.11 15.84
N TYR A 251 25.78 -7.12 15.08
CA TYR A 251 27.13 -6.54 15.20
C TYR A 251 27.34 -5.90 16.58
N ALA A 252 26.35 -5.19 17.10
CA ALA A 252 26.42 -4.58 18.41
C ALA A 252 26.48 -5.64 19.53
N ALA A 253 25.62 -6.65 19.47
CA ALA A 253 25.61 -7.76 20.45
C ALA A 253 26.94 -8.52 20.48
N GLU A 254 27.45 -8.90 19.33
CA GLU A 254 28.75 -9.58 19.22
C GLU A 254 29.92 -8.66 19.60
N GLY A 255 29.75 -7.32 19.52
CA GLY A 255 30.71 -6.31 19.91
C GLY A 255 30.75 -6.00 21.41
N ASN A 256 29.85 -6.57 22.19
CA ASN A 256 29.58 -6.15 23.56
C ASN A 256 29.35 -4.63 23.68
N CYS A 257 28.78 -4.02 22.62
CA CYS A 257 28.43 -2.61 22.64
C CYS A 257 27.02 -2.44 23.20
N GLU A 258 26.87 -1.54 24.17
CA GLU A 258 25.52 -1.11 24.56
C GLU A 258 24.84 -0.45 23.39
N HIS A 259 23.65 -0.92 23.04
CA HIS A 259 22.87 -0.37 21.94
C HIS A 259 21.39 -0.22 22.32
N SER A 260 20.81 0.88 21.87
CA SER A 260 19.37 1.07 21.95
C SER A 260 18.75 0.66 20.61
N PRO A 261 17.79 -0.27 20.61
CA PRO A 261 17.08 -0.65 19.38
C PRO A 261 16.45 0.56 18.65
N LEU A 262 16.03 1.58 19.42
CA LEU A 262 15.45 2.80 18.86
C LEU A 262 16.50 3.64 18.11
N HIS A 263 17.74 3.73 18.63
CA HIS A 263 18.83 4.41 17.93
C HIS A 263 19.18 3.72 16.60
N ILE A 264 19.27 2.38 16.60
CA ILE A 264 19.52 1.61 15.38
C ILE A 264 18.40 1.88 14.36
N LEU A 265 17.13 1.81 14.79
CA LEU A 265 15.98 2.08 13.93
C LEU A 265 16.03 3.51 13.35
N SER A 266 16.40 4.49 14.19
CA SER A 266 16.53 5.90 13.76
C SER A 266 17.65 6.11 12.73
N LEU A 267 18.79 5.45 12.89
CA LEU A 267 19.90 5.50 11.93
C LEU A 267 19.51 4.88 10.59
N VAL A 268 18.79 3.76 10.61
CA VAL A 268 18.28 3.13 9.38
C VAL A 268 17.23 4.01 8.71
N ALA A 269 16.34 4.67 9.47
CA ALA A 269 15.41 5.64 8.91
C ALA A 269 16.13 6.81 8.23
N LEU A 270 17.16 7.33 8.90
CA LEU A 270 17.98 8.42 8.36
C LEU A 270 18.69 7.99 7.05
N PHE A 271 19.18 6.76 6.97
CA PHE A 271 19.77 6.22 5.75
C PHE A 271 18.77 6.27 4.56
N PHE A 272 17.54 5.79 4.75
CA PHE A 272 16.52 5.85 3.69
C PHE A 272 16.15 7.28 3.29
N LEU A 273 16.00 8.17 4.27
CA LEU A 273 15.68 9.59 4.02
C LEU A 273 16.83 10.35 3.36
N ALA A 274 18.07 9.97 3.65
CA ALA A 274 19.26 10.53 3.01
C ALA A 274 19.41 10.03 1.57
N GLU A 275 18.97 8.84 1.24
CA GLU A 275 18.95 8.36 -0.13
C GLU A 275 17.85 9.06 -0.94
N ASN A 276 16.62 9.07 -0.42
CA ASN A 276 15.49 9.71 -1.08
C ASN A 276 14.42 10.17 -0.06
N PRO A 277 14.26 11.48 0.19
CA PRO A 277 13.30 11.98 1.18
C PRO A 277 11.85 11.63 0.85
N PHE A 278 11.51 11.38 -0.42
CA PHE A 278 10.16 10.99 -0.83
C PHE A 278 9.76 9.59 -0.36
N VAL A 279 10.69 8.77 0.16
CA VAL A 279 10.37 7.48 0.80
C VAL A 279 9.42 7.65 1.99
N PHE A 280 9.42 8.83 2.62
CA PHE A 280 8.50 9.15 3.72
C PHE A 280 7.01 9.03 3.31
N TYR A 281 6.70 9.24 2.04
CA TYR A 281 5.34 9.09 1.51
C TYR A 281 5.00 7.64 1.13
N ASP A 282 5.99 6.73 1.11
CA ASP A 282 5.74 5.31 0.87
C ASP A 282 5.05 4.67 2.10
N LEU A 283 3.88 4.07 1.86
CA LEU A 283 3.09 3.45 2.93
C LEU A 283 3.85 2.29 3.60
N SER A 284 4.63 1.54 2.81
CA SER A 284 5.43 0.42 3.32
C SER A 284 6.52 0.91 4.27
N PHE A 285 7.15 2.06 3.96
CA PHE A 285 8.10 2.71 4.86
C PHE A 285 7.41 3.12 6.16
N ARG A 286 6.34 3.90 6.08
CA ARG A 286 5.63 4.42 7.27
C ARG A 286 5.15 3.30 8.17
N LEU A 287 4.42 2.32 7.64
CA LEU A 287 3.90 1.20 8.44
C LEU A 287 5.01 0.35 9.05
N SER A 288 6.08 0.07 8.29
CA SER A 288 7.19 -0.75 8.75
C SER A 288 7.98 -0.10 9.90
N PHE A 289 8.29 1.19 9.78
CA PHE A 289 9.00 1.93 10.83
C PHE A 289 8.12 2.20 12.05
N CYS A 290 6.85 2.57 11.85
CA CYS A 290 5.89 2.74 12.93
C CYS A 290 5.68 1.44 13.72
N ALA A 291 5.48 0.32 13.06
CA ALA A 291 5.33 -0.98 13.73
C ALA A 291 6.59 -1.35 14.53
N ALA A 292 7.79 -1.19 13.96
CA ALA A 292 9.04 -1.47 14.66
C ALA A 292 9.24 -0.56 15.89
N ALA A 293 9.00 0.74 15.74
CA ALA A 293 9.05 1.69 16.87
C ALA A 293 8.02 1.34 17.95
N GLY A 294 6.81 0.97 17.52
CA GLY A 294 5.75 0.55 18.43
C GLY A 294 6.12 -0.70 19.23
N ILE A 295 6.69 -1.70 18.59
CA ILE A 295 7.20 -2.91 19.26
C ILE A 295 8.26 -2.53 20.32
N ILE A 296 9.21 -1.69 19.97
CA ILE A 296 10.29 -1.28 20.88
C ILE A 296 9.73 -0.50 22.08
N LEU A 297 8.80 0.42 21.86
CA LEU A 297 8.32 1.35 22.88
C LEU A 297 7.22 0.77 23.76
N PHE A 298 6.29 0.01 23.18
CA PHE A 298 5.05 -0.38 23.86
C PHE A 298 5.04 -1.83 24.35
N THR A 299 5.75 -2.77 23.68
CA THR A 299 5.74 -4.19 24.04
C THR A 299 6.14 -4.45 25.49
N PRO A 300 7.21 -3.84 26.08
CA PRO A 300 7.61 -4.19 27.44
C PRO A 300 6.53 -3.88 28.48
N LYS A 301 5.85 -2.73 28.35
CA LYS A 301 4.77 -2.35 29.28
C LYS A 301 3.51 -3.19 29.05
N THR A 302 3.18 -3.49 27.81
CA THR A 302 2.04 -4.36 27.47
C THR A 302 2.28 -5.78 27.98
N GLU A 303 3.47 -6.32 27.78
CA GLU A 303 3.83 -7.64 28.30
C GLU A 303 3.71 -7.71 29.84
N ALA A 304 4.16 -6.69 30.54
CA ALA A 304 4.02 -6.61 32.00
C ALA A 304 2.53 -6.55 32.42
N ALA A 305 1.70 -5.80 31.71
CA ALA A 305 0.26 -5.70 31.99
C ALA A 305 -0.49 -7.03 31.75
N LEU A 306 -0.02 -7.85 30.81
CA LEU A 306 -0.58 -9.15 30.45
C LEU A 306 0.03 -10.32 31.25
N SER A 307 0.61 -10.07 32.41
CA SER A 307 1.30 -11.08 33.25
C SER A 307 0.42 -12.28 33.65
N PHE A 308 -0.91 -12.15 33.58
CA PHE A 308 -1.88 -13.21 33.86
C PHE A 308 -1.97 -14.26 32.72
N LEU A 309 -1.42 -13.96 31.53
CA LEU A 309 -1.42 -14.90 30.40
C LEU A 309 -0.18 -15.82 30.43
N PRO A 310 -0.27 -17.03 29.86
CA PRO A 310 0.89 -17.88 29.60
C PRO A 310 1.96 -17.11 28.78
N VAL A 311 3.24 -17.39 29.06
CA VAL A 311 4.39 -16.62 28.51
C VAL A 311 4.33 -16.47 26.98
N PHE A 312 4.00 -17.54 26.26
CA PHE A 312 3.90 -17.50 24.80
C PHE A 312 2.80 -16.53 24.33
N LEU A 313 1.56 -16.70 24.82
CA LEU A 313 0.43 -15.84 24.46
C LEU A 313 0.68 -14.38 24.87
N ARG A 314 1.25 -14.18 26.04
CA ARG A 314 1.60 -12.85 26.57
C ARG A 314 2.53 -12.10 25.63
N ARG A 315 3.63 -12.75 25.21
CA ARG A 315 4.63 -12.14 24.31
C ARG A 315 4.04 -11.86 22.93
N CYS A 316 3.39 -12.84 22.31
CA CYS A 316 2.79 -12.65 20.98
C CYS A 316 1.73 -11.54 20.99
N THR A 317 0.84 -11.53 22.01
CA THR A 317 -0.18 -10.48 22.16
C THR A 317 0.44 -9.11 22.37
N ALA A 318 1.48 -9.01 23.23
CA ALA A 318 2.15 -7.75 23.51
C ALA A 318 2.86 -7.18 22.27
N VAL A 319 3.49 -8.01 21.46
CA VAL A 319 4.11 -7.61 20.18
C VAL A 319 3.05 -7.12 19.20
N CYS A 320 1.94 -7.87 19.03
CA CYS A 320 0.85 -7.46 18.13
C CYS A 320 0.24 -6.11 18.53
N ILE A 321 -0.07 -5.92 19.81
CA ILE A 321 -0.61 -4.65 20.32
C ILE A 321 0.42 -3.52 20.14
N GLY A 322 1.69 -3.77 20.52
CA GLY A 322 2.77 -2.80 20.38
C GLY A 322 2.93 -2.30 18.94
N ALA A 323 2.88 -3.20 17.96
CA ALA A 323 2.97 -2.85 16.55
C ALA A 323 1.76 -2.04 16.05
N GLN A 324 0.55 -2.38 16.54
CA GLN A 324 -0.69 -1.76 16.07
C GLN A 324 -0.88 -0.34 16.60
N ILE A 325 -0.46 -0.04 17.82
CA ILE A 325 -0.65 1.29 18.45
C ILE A 325 -0.25 2.43 17.49
N PRO A 326 0.97 2.54 16.98
CA PRO A 326 1.31 3.65 16.08
C PRO A 326 0.80 3.46 14.65
N ALA A 327 0.36 2.25 14.28
CA ALA A 327 -0.16 1.97 12.95
C ALA A 327 -1.64 2.38 12.78
N VAL A 328 -2.43 2.43 13.86
CA VAL A 328 -3.87 2.76 13.81
C VAL A 328 -4.18 4.04 13.05
N PRO A 329 -3.57 5.21 13.33
CA PRO A 329 -3.86 6.42 12.56
C PRO A 329 -3.52 6.31 11.08
N LEU A 330 -2.45 5.58 10.74
CA LEU A 330 -2.06 5.35 9.35
C LEU A 330 -3.02 4.41 8.62
N LEU A 331 -3.48 3.36 9.30
CA LEU A 331 -4.43 2.39 8.74
C LEU A 331 -5.79 3.04 8.51
N THR A 332 -6.31 3.78 9.49
CA THR A 332 -7.60 4.48 9.33
C THR A 332 -7.52 5.55 8.25
N GLY A 333 -6.43 6.33 8.20
CA GLY A 333 -6.23 7.34 7.16
C GLY A 333 -6.05 6.76 5.75
N THR A 334 -5.57 5.52 5.61
CA THR A 334 -5.31 4.90 4.31
C THR A 334 -6.43 3.97 3.86
N PHE A 335 -6.97 3.16 4.78
CA PHE A 335 -7.97 2.12 4.47
C PHE A 335 -9.37 2.45 4.98
N ALA A 336 -9.54 3.59 5.62
CA ALA A 336 -10.79 4.07 6.20
C ALA A 336 -11.46 3.05 7.15
N GLY A 337 -10.66 2.19 7.81
CA GLY A 337 -11.19 1.19 8.72
C GLY A 337 -10.10 0.35 9.39
N LEU A 338 -10.52 -0.49 10.31
CA LEU A 338 -9.65 -1.33 11.11
C LEU A 338 -10.09 -2.79 11.07
N PRO A 339 -9.18 -3.74 10.84
CA PRO A 339 -9.45 -5.16 10.96
C PRO A 339 -9.51 -5.57 12.44
N LEU A 340 -10.67 -6.07 12.89
CA LEU A 340 -10.89 -6.43 14.29
C LEU A 340 -10.14 -7.71 14.68
N TYR A 341 -10.08 -8.68 13.77
CA TYR A 341 -9.50 -10.00 14.06
C TYR A 341 -8.00 -10.10 13.81
N THR A 342 -7.28 -8.97 13.70
CA THR A 342 -5.82 -8.98 13.48
C THR A 342 -5.07 -9.73 14.56
N LEU A 343 -5.46 -9.57 15.84
CA LEU A 343 -4.79 -10.26 16.94
C LEU A 343 -4.99 -11.79 16.89
N PRO A 344 -6.22 -12.34 16.86
CA PRO A 344 -6.40 -13.79 16.73
C PRO A 344 -5.85 -14.34 15.40
N ALA A 345 -5.92 -13.59 14.30
CA ALA A 345 -5.34 -13.98 13.03
C ALA A 345 -3.81 -14.12 13.11
N ASN A 346 -3.11 -13.16 13.70
CA ASN A 346 -1.66 -13.26 13.90
C ASN A 346 -1.28 -14.41 14.84
N LEU A 347 -2.05 -14.64 15.92
CA LEU A 347 -1.77 -15.74 16.86
C LEU A 347 -1.97 -17.13 16.24
N LEU A 348 -3.05 -17.33 15.48
CA LEU A 348 -3.40 -18.62 14.92
C LEU A 348 -2.76 -18.84 13.55
N VAL A 349 -3.07 -17.97 12.61
CA VAL A 349 -2.64 -18.12 11.21
C VAL A 349 -1.20 -17.67 11.04
N GLY A 350 -0.83 -16.53 11.65
CA GLY A 350 0.53 -15.97 11.58
C GLY A 350 1.57 -16.96 12.08
N SER A 351 1.35 -17.60 13.23
CA SER A 351 2.28 -18.59 13.78
C SER A 351 2.48 -19.80 12.86
N ILE A 352 1.41 -20.25 12.18
CA ILE A 352 1.52 -21.34 11.19
C ILE A 352 2.32 -20.86 9.97
N LEU A 353 2.02 -19.65 9.47
CA LEU A 353 2.71 -19.10 8.31
C LEU A 353 4.19 -18.83 8.59
N ASP A 354 4.57 -18.35 9.78
CA ASP A 354 5.96 -18.17 10.18
C ASP A 354 6.73 -19.50 10.15
N GLY A 355 6.13 -20.58 10.65
CA GLY A 355 6.71 -21.93 10.54
C GLY A 355 6.83 -22.42 9.09
N LEU A 356 5.80 -22.17 8.28
CA LEU A 356 5.79 -22.48 6.86
C LEU A 356 6.85 -21.72 6.06
N ILE A 357 7.13 -20.48 6.42
CA ILE A 357 8.17 -19.67 5.78
C ILE A 357 9.55 -20.30 5.99
N VAL A 358 9.88 -20.68 7.23
CA VAL A 358 11.17 -21.36 7.51
C VAL A 358 11.28 -22.66 6.74
N ALA A 359 10.27 -23.53 6.87
CA ALA A 359 10.27 -24.81 6.19
C ALA A 359 10.22 -24.66 4.65
N GLY A 360 9.52 -23.62 4.16
CA GLY A 360 9.45 -23.28 2.75
C GLY A 360 10.77 -22.79 2.16
N LEU A 361 11.58 -22.03 2.91
CA LEU A 361 12.93 -21.64 2.49
C LEU A 361 13.84 -22.87 2.41
N VAL A 362 13.72 -23.80 3.36
CA VAL A 362 14.44 -25.08 3.30
C VAL A 362 13.97 -25.92 2.11
N ALA A 363 12.66 -25.98 1.86
CA ALA A 363 12.09 -26.66 0.70
C ALA A 363 12.57 -26.05 -0.62
N ALA A 364 12.61 -24.72 -0.73
CA ALA A 364 13.10 -24.00 -1.90
C ALA A 364 14.57 -24.34 -2.20
N LEU A 365 15.40 -24.36 -1.17
CA LEU A 365 16.81 -24.78 -1.30
C LEU A 365 16.91 -26.27 -1.68
N ALA A 366 16.11 -27.13 -1.04
CA ALA A 366 16.09 -28.55 -1.32
C ALA A 366 15.61 -28.86 -2.75
N VAL A 367 14.59 -28.18 -3.24
CA VAL A 367 14.11 -28.29 -4.63
C VAL A 367 15.21 -27.91 -5.63
N TYR A 368 15.98 -26.87 -5.31
CA TYR A 368 17.04 -26.41 -6.19
C TYR A 368 18.23 -27.42 -6.27
N ILE A 369 18.61 -28.04 -5.13
CA ILE A 369 19.77 -28.95 -5.04
C ILE A 369 19.34 -30.41 -5.31
N MET A 370 18.24 -30.86 -4.70
CA MET A 370 17.72 -32.22 -4.72
C MET A 370 16.20 -32.22 -4.91
N PRO A 371 15.67 -32.08 -6.14
CA PRO A 371 14.24 -31.88 -6.42
C PRO A 371 13.34 -32.93 -5.77
N PHE A 372 13.75 -34.19 -5.72
CA PHE A 372 13.00 -35.28 -5.11
C PHE A 372 12.73 -35.02 -3.61
N PHE A 373 13.76 -34.69 -2.83
CA PHE A 373 13.60 -34.40 -1.40
C PHE A 373 12.82 -33.11 -1.16
N GLY A 374 13.06 -32.08 -1.99
CA GLY A 374 12.29 -30.85 -1.97
C GLY A 374 10.79 -31.11 -2.20
N GLY A 375 10.45 -31.98 -3.16
CA GLY A 375 9.09 -32.40 -3.43
C GLY A 375 8.41 -33.08 -2.22
N ILE A 376 9.12 -33.93 -1.49
CA ILE A 376 8.59 -34.56 -0.27
C ILE A 376 8.26 -33.50 0.79
N ILE A 377 9.18 -32.54 1.03
CA ILE A 377 8.95 -31.46 1.98
C ILE A 377 7.70 -30.67 1.58
N LEU A 378 7.55 -30.30 0.30
CA LEU A 378 6.41 -29.56 -0.20
C LEU A 378 5.09 -30.31 -0.02
N HIS A 379 5.07 -31.64 -0.22
CA HIS A 379 3.89 -32.45 0.05
C HIS A 379 3.45 -32.40 1.52
N ILE A 380 4.44 -32.39 2.44
CA ILE A 380 4.19 -32.23 3.88
C ILE A 380 3.65 -30.84 4.21
N LEU A 381 4.20 -29.77 3.58
CA LEU A 381 3.81 -28.39 3.87
C LEU A 381 2.46 -28.00 3.27
N LYS A 382 2.06 -28.62 2.16
CA LYS A 382 0.81 -28.32 1.43
C LYS A 382 -0.45 -28.31 2.32
N PRO A 383 -0.74 -29.34 3.15
CA PRO A 383 -1.93 -29.34 4.00
C PRO A 383 -1.91 -28.22 5.06
N PHE A 384 -0.73 -27.86 5.58
CA PHE A 384 -0.61 -26.78 6.57
C PHE A 384 -0.88 -25.42 5.94
N LEU A 385 -0.38 -25.17 4.73
CA LEU A 385 -0.70 -23.95 3.98
C LEU A 385 -2.20 -23.87 3.68
N TRP A 386 -2.78 -24.96 3.20
CA TRP A 386 -4.21 -25.02 2.94
C TRP A 386 -5.04 -24.74 4.21
N ALA A 387 -4.66 -25.35 5.34
CA ALA A 387 -5.32 -25.14 6.62
C ALA A 387 -5.20 -23.68 7.09
N ALA A 388 -4.02 -23.06 6.95
CA ALA A 388 -3.79 -21.65 7.28
C ALA A 388 -4.68 -20.72 6.44
N LEU A 389 -4.78 -20.96 5.12
CA LEU A 389 -5.65 -20.18 4.23
C LEU A 389 -7.14 -20.37 4.58
N LYS A 390 -7.58 -21.58 4.94
CA LYS A 390 -8.95 -21.84 5.39
C LYS A 390 -9.26 -21.18 6.73
N ALA A 391 -8.34 -21.24 7.69
CA ALA A 391 -8.46 -20.56 8.97
C ALA A 391 -8.55 -19.02 8.78
N ASN A 392 -7.71 -18.45 7.90
CA ASN A 392 -7.79 -17.03 7.57
C ASN A 392 -9.12 -16.66 6.91
N ALA A 393 -9.60 -17.47 5.96
CA ALA A 393 -10.90 -17.25 5.31
C ALA A 393 -12.07 -17.34 6.31
N PHE A 394 -12.01 -18.27 7.27
CA PHE A 394 -12.98 -18.36 8.33
C PHE A 394 -13.02 -17.10 9.21
N LEU A 395 -11.85 -16.61 9.65
CA LEU A 395 -11.76 -15.36 10.42
C LEU A 395 -12.24 -14.14 9.63
N ALA A 396 -11.94 -14.08 8.34
CA ALA A 396 -12.39 -13.01 7.44
C ALA A 396 -13.92 -13.04 7.24
N ALA A 397 -14.56 -14.20 7.32
CA ALA A 397 -16.01 -14.36 7.18
C ALA A 397 -16.80 -14.06 8.47
N LEU A 398 -16.13 -13.90 9.61
CA LEU A 398 -16.79 -13.54 10.86
C LEU A 398 -17.40 -12.13 10.77
N PRO A 399 -18.52 -11.86 11.48
CA PRO A 399 -19.13 -10.55 11.50
C PRO A 399 -18.14 -9.51 12.05
N TYR A 400 -18.18 -8.31 11.50
CA TYR A 400 -17.29 -7.21 11.88
C TYR A 400 -15.79 -7.50 11.70
N SER A 401 -15.41 -8.37 10.77
CA SER A 401 -13.99 -8.65 10.46
C SER A 401 -13.23 -7.38 10.09
N PHE A 402 -13.92 -6.44 9.47
CA PHE A 402 -13.42 -5.10 9.20
C PHE A 402 -14.42 -4.06 9.72
N ILE A 403 -13.96 -3.17 10.59
CA ILE A 403 -14.77 -2.08 11.13
C ILE A 403 -14.51 -0.83 10.29
N PRO A 404 -15.48 -0.36 9.49
CA PRO A 404 -15.33 0.88 8.77
C PRO A 404 -15.40 2.05 9.76
N THR A 405 -14.33 2.83 9.85
CA THR A 405 -14.20 3.96 10.78
C THR A 405 -14.22 5.31 10.07
N GLY A 406 -14.02 5.35 8.77
CA GLY A 406 -13.59 6.56 8.08
C GLY A 406 -12.15 6.93 8.42
N SER A 407 -11.67 8.05 7.92
CA SER A 407 -10.38 8.59 8.32
C SER A 407 -10.48 9.19 9.72
N MET A 408 -9.43 9.00 10.52
CA MET A 408 -9.30 9.77 11.75
C MET A 408 -8.92 11.22 11.38
N GLY A 409 -9.82 12.16 11.62
CA GLY A 409 -9.50 13.58 11.53
C GLY A 409 -8.39 13.98 12.51
N ASP A 410 -7.81 15.16 12.31
CA ASP A 410 -6.68 15.63 13.11
C ASP A 410 -6.97 15.65 14.61
N LEU A 411 -8.16 16.08 15.00
CA LEU A 411 -8.57 16.11 16.41
C LEU A 411 -8.64 14.70 17.03
N LEU A 412 -9.22 13.73 16.32
CA LEU A 412 -9.26 12.33 16.77
C LEU A 412 -7.87 11.73 16.85
N THR A 413 -6.99 12.04 15.91
CA THR A 413 -5.59 11.61 15.92
C THR A 413 -4.85 12.17 17.13
N VAL A 414 -5.01 13.46 17.45
CA VAL A 414 -4.43 14.09 18.65
C VAL A 414 -4.99 13.46 19.91
N ALA A 415 -6.31 13.26 20.01
CA ALA A 415 -6.94 12.59 21.15
C ALA A 415 -6.38 11.17 21.35
N TYR A 416 -6.22 10.41 20.27
CA TYR A 416 -5.62 9.08 20.29
C TYR A 416 -4.18 9.10 20.81
N ILE A 417 -3.32 9.99 20.30
CA ILE A 417 -1.93 10.15 20.75
C ILE A 417 -1.87 10.47 22.24
N LEU A 418 -2.74 11.37 22.71
CA LEU A 418 -2.82 11.70 24.13
C LEU A 418 -3.31 10.53 24.98
N ALA A 419 -4.27 9.72 24.49
CA ALA A 419 -4.72 8.50 25.16
C ALA A 419 -3.56 7.48 25.30
N VAL A 420 -2.82 7.26 24.22
CA VAL A 420 -1.62 6.41 24.24
C VAL A 420 -0.60 6.93 25.25
N PHE A 421 -0.36 8.25 25.27
CA PHE A 421 0.55 8.87 26.24
C PHE A 421 0.03 8.74 27.69
N ALA A 422 -1.27 8.82 27.92
CA ALA A 422 -1.87 8.62 29.24
C ALA A 422 -1.66 7.18 29.75
N VAL A 423 -1.71 6.18 28.88
CA VAL A 423 -1.51 4.77 29.23
C VAL A 423 -0.02 4.43 29.40
N TYR A 424 0.81 4.83 28.44
CA TYR A 424 2.21 4.42 28.35
C TYR A 424 3.21 5.45 28.85
N GLY A 425 2.84 6.71 28.99
CA GLY A 425 3.68 7.80 29.51
C GLY A 425 4.03 7.64 30.98
N THR A 426 5.08 8.31 31.42
CA THR A 426 5.54 8.31 32.82
C THR A 426 5.12 9.56 33.57
N CYS A 427 4.93 10.67 32.88
CA CYS A 427 4.67 11.99 33.43
C CYS A 427 3.31 12.55 32.99
N LYS A 428 2.63 13.32 33.85
CA LYS A 428 1.38 14.04 33.51
C LYS A 428 0.25 13.16 32.91
N ARG A 429 0.23 11.86 33.23
CA ARG A 429 -0.73 10.88 32.67
C ARG A 429 -2.19 11.31 32.86
N LYS A 430 -2.55 11.83 34.05
CA LYS A 430 -3.93 12.29 34.35
C LYS A 430 -4.33 13.48 33.47
N VAL A 431 -3.40 14.41 33.22
CA VAL A 431 -3.64 15.56 32.34
C VAL A 431 -3.82 15.09 30.89
N ALA A 432 -2.96 14.18 30.42
CA ALA A 432 -3.08 13.62 29.07
C ALA A 432 -4.41 12.85 28.89
N ALA A 433 -4.83 12.08 29.89
CA ALA A 433 -6.12 11.39 29.85
C ALA A 433 -7.30 12.37 29.79
N PHE A 434 -7.26 13.42 30.63
CA PHE A 434 -8.31 14.45 30.62
C PHE A 434 -8.37 15.18 29.27
N CYS A 435 -7.22 15.64 28.75
CA CYS A 435 -7.15 16.30 27.45
C CYS A 435 -7.60 15.37 26.31
N SER A 436 -7.25 14.09 26.35
CA SER A 436 -7.70 13.11 25.39
C SER A 436 -9.23 12.98 25.35
N VAL A 437 -9.86 12.82 26.52
CA VAL A 437 -11.32 12.71 26.62
C VAL A 437 -12.01 13.99 26.16
N PHE A 438 -11.47 15.14 26.54
CA PHE A 438 -12.04 16.44 26.15
C PHE A 438 -11.95 16.65 24.62
N ILE A 439 -10.78 16.42 24.01
CA ILE A 439 -10.58 16.57 22.57
C ILE A 439 -11.38 15.51 21.81
N PHE A 440 -11.46 14.28 22.29
CA PHE A 440 -12.31 13.24 21.71
C PHE A 440 -13.79 13.66 21.71
N SER A 441 -14.28 14.17 22.83
CA SER A 441 -15.67 14.65 22.93
C SER A 441 -15.95 15.82 21.98
N ALA A 442 -15.00 16.76 21.86
CA ALA A 442 -15.09 17.87 20.92
C ALA A 442 -15.08 17.37 19.46
N ALA A 443 -14.21 16.43 19.13
CA ALA A 443 -14.12 15.83 17.78
C ALA A 443 -15.41 15.07 17.41
N VAL A 444 -15.96 14.30 18.34
CA VAL A 444 -17.25 13.61 18.13
C VAL A 444 -18.40 14.60 17.96
N TYR A 445 -18.40 15.67 18.75
CA TYR A 445 -19.43 16.70 18.64
C TYR A 445 -19.37 17.44 17.30
N THR A 446 -18.17 17.82 16.83
CA THR A 446 -18.00 18.46 15.53
C THR A 446 -18.39 17.53 14.38
N ASP A 447 -17.95 16.27 14.41
CA ASP A 447 -18.32 15.26 13.41
C ASP A 447 -19.83 15.03 13.38
N PHE A 448 -20.48 14.91 14.54
CA PHE A 448 -21.92 14.75 14.63
C PHE A 448 -22.68 15.96 14.09
N SER A 449 -22.20 17.17 14.38
CA SER A 449 -22.76 18.43 13.89
C SER A 449 -22.70 18.51 12.36
N HIS A 450 -21.54 18.18 11.77
CA HIS A 450 -21.36 18.18 10.30
C HIS A 450 -22.11 17.07 9.58
N ARG A 451 -22.35 15.93 10.23
CA ARG A 451 -23.12 14.83 9.62
C ARG A 451 -24.59 15.14 9.41
N GLN A 452 -25.13 16.15 10.07
CA GLN A 452 -26.51 16.58 9.87
C GLN A 452 -26.68 17.53 8.68
N ASP A 453 -25.60 18.15 8.22
CA ASP A 453 -25.62 19.08 7.09
C ASP A 453 -25.81 18.35 5.75
N ARG A 454 -26.40 19.03 4.77
CA ARG A 454 -26.35 18.58 3.37
C ARG A 454 -24.90 18.53 2.91
N GLN A 455 -24.55 17.48 2.19
CA GLN A 455 -23.19 17.30 1.69
C GLN A 455 -23.20 17.04 0.20
N LEU A 456 -22.29 17.66 -0.53
CA LEU A 456 -22.04 17.43 -1.93
C LEU A 456 -20.54 17.14 -2.11
N MET A 457 -20.22 16.08 -2.84
CA MET A 457 -18.85 15.75 -3.24
C MET A 457 -18.80 15.49 -4.73
N VAL A 458 -17.88 16.15 -5.41
CA VAL A 458 -17.58 15.87 -6.82
C VAL A 458 -16.16 15.33 -6.90
N LEU A 459 -16.05 14.04 -7.20
CA LEU A 459 -14.80 13.30 -7.20
C LEU A 459 -14.15 13.32 -8.58
N ASP A 460 -12.83 13.51 -8.60
CA ASP A 460 -11.99 13.38 -9.77
C ASP A 460 -11.77 11.89 -10.11
N THR A 461 -12.51 11.38 -11.07
CA THR A 461 -12.36 10.00 -11.54
C THR A 461 -11.78 9.91 -12.96
N LEU A 462 -11.19 10.96 -13.48
CA LEU A 462 -10.65 11.16 -14.83
C LEU A 462 -10.57 9.89 -15.71
N PRO A 463 -11.06 9.94 -16.94
CA PRO A 463 -11.67 11.08 -17.64
C PRO A 463 -13.12 11.34 -17.24
N ASP A 464 -13.65 10.55 -16.34
CA ASP A 464 -15.00 10.59 -15.81
C ASP A 464 -15.03 11.40 -14.51
N TYR A 465 -16.21 11.62 -13.94
CA TYR A 465 -16.38 12.20 -12.61
C TYR A 465 -17.53 11.50 -11.88
N THR A 466 -17.52 11.57 -10.56
CA THR A 466 -18.55 10.98 -9.70
C THR A 466 -19.09 12.05 -8.76
N VAL A 467 -20.40 12.17 -8.67
CA VAL A 467 -21.06 13.08 -7.78
C VAL A 467 -21.75 12.28 -6.67
N TYR A 468 -21.55 12.69 -5.44
CA TYR A 468 -22.29 12.20 -4.28
C TYR A 468 -22.98 13.36 -3.61
N ILE A 469 -24.26 13.21 -3.28
CA ILE A 469 -25.04 14.18 -2.53
C ILE A 469 -25.79 13.49 -1.40
N LYS A 470 -25.83 14.13 -0.25
CA LYS A 470 -26.67 13.77 0.88
C LYS A 470 -27.67 14.87 1.11
N GLU A 471 -28.96 14.53 1.13
CA GLU A 471 -30.08 15.44 1.36
C GLU A 471 -30.44 15.52 2.86
N ASP A 472 -31.25 16.54 3.24
CA ASP A 472 -31.70 16.75 4.63
C ASP A 472 -32.48 15.57 5.22
N ASN A 473 -33.18 14.81 4.37
CA ASN A 473 -33.95 13.63 4.79
C ASN A 473 -33.07 12.42 5.07
N GLY A 474 -31.73 12.57 4.99
CA GLY A 474 -30.76 11.50 5.14
C GLY A 474 -30.65 10.56 3.92
N MET A 475 -31.43 10.80 2.85
CA MET A 475 -31.23 10.08 1.59
C MET A 475 -29.93 10.52 0.93
N SER A 476 -29.23 9.57 0.34
CA SER A 476 -27.99 9.83 -0.37
C SER A 476 -28.07 9.29 -1.79
N LYS A 477 -27.57 10.07 -2.72
CA LYS A 477 -27.55 9.76 -4.15
C LYS A 477 -26.12 9.82 -4.65
N MET A 478 -25.73 8.88 -5.47
CA MET A 478 -24.43 8.87 -6.15
C MET A 478 -24.65 8.75 -7.66
N TRP A 479 -24.03 9.63 -8.40
CA TRP A 479 -24.02 9.55 -9.86
C TRP A 479 -22.61 9.25 -10.36
N TYR A 480 -22.43 8.06 -10.90
CA TYR A 480 -21.20 7.67 -11.57
C TYR A 480 -21.30 7.94 -13.06
N ASN A 481 -20.74 9.06 -13.49
CA ASN A 481 -20.74 9.48 -14.90
C ASN A 481 -19.53 8.88 -15.63
N LYS A 482 -19.77 7.82 -16.39
CA LYS A 482 -18.76 7.17 -17.20
C LYS A 482 -18.91 7.57 -18.67
N LYS A 483 -18.02 8.44 -19.14
CA LYS A 483 -17.98 8.87 -20.55
C LYS A 483 -17.34 7.84 -21.48
N GLN A 484 -16.41 7.03 -20.99
CA GLN A 484 -15.73 6.00 -21.81
C GLN A 484 -16.41 4.65 -21.70
N LYS A 485 -16.71 4.06 -22.87
CA LYS A 485 -17.30 2.70 -22.97
C LYS A 485 -16.34 1.58 -22.50
N PHE A 486 -15.04 1.84 -22.49
CA PHE A 486 -14.00 0.86 -22.18
C PHE A 486 -12.96 1.45 -21.22
N GLY A 487 -12.89 0.91 -20.02
CA GLY A 487 -11.91 1.31 -19.03
C GLY A 487 -12.13 0.56 -17.71
N ALA A 488 -11.08 0.42 -16.90
CA ALA A 488 -11.21 -0.14 -15.56
C ALA A 488 -12.17 0.72 -14.72
N SER A 489 -13.02 0.07 -13.93
CA SER A 489 -13.87 0.77 -12.96
C SER A 489 -13.00 1.56 -11.98
N CYS A 490 -13.31 2.83 -11.78
CA CYS A 490 -12.67 3.66 -10.75
C CYS A 490 -13.34 3.50 -9.38
N ILE A 491 -14.39 2.68 -9.28
CA ILE A 491 -15.17 2.53 -8.04
C ILE A 491 -14.26 2.07 -6.88
N MET A 492 -13.57 0.93 -7.06
CA MET A 492 -12.73 0.35 -6.00
C MET A 492 -11.46 1.15 -5.71
N SER A 493 -10.93 1.85 -6.72
CA SER A 493 -9.62 2.51 -6.60
C SER A 493 -9.69 3.99 -6.24
N VAL A 494 -10.83 4.64 -6.46
CA VAL A 494 -10.99 6.10 -6.25
C VAL A 494 -12.26 6.42 -5.49
N VAL A 495 -13.44 6.00 -6.02
CA VAL A 495 -14.73 6.43 -5.45
C VAL A 495 -14.92 5.85 -4.05
N ALA A 496 -14.74 4.55 -3.88
CA ALA A 496 -14.91 3.91 -2.59
C ALA A 496 -13.89 4.44 -1.54
N PRO A 497 -12.58 4.52 -1.83
CA PRO A 497 -11.64 5.11 -0.86
C PRO A 497 -11.98 6.55 -0.47
N ALA A 498 -12.38 7.41 -1.43
CA ALA A 498 -12.72 8.79 -1.14
C ALA A 498 -13.99 8.92 -0.27
N LEU A 499 -15.06 8.20 -0.60
CA LEU A 499 -16.29 8.21 0.19
C LEU A 499 -16.11 7.51 1.55
N HIS A 500 -15.36 6.39 1.61
CA HIS A 500 -15.06 5.72 2.87
C HIS A 500 -14.18 6.59 3.78
N HIS A 501 -13.32 7.43 3.22
CA HIS A 501 -12.54 8.40 3.98
C HIS A 501 -13.46 9.33 4.79
N GLU A 502 -14.61 9.72 4.22
CA GLU A 502 -15.64 10.52 4.87
C GLU A 502 -16.66 9.66 5.65
N ALA A 503 -16.33 8.42 5.96
CA ALA A 503 -17.20 7.47 6.66
C ALA A 503 -18.54 7.20 5.94
N ILE A 504 -18.59 7.35 4.62
CA ILE A 504 -19.76 7.05 3.79
C ILE A 504 -19.65 5.62 3.26
N PHE A 505 -20.35 4.67 3.88
CA PHE A 505 -20.33 3.23 3.55
C PHE A 505 -21.66 2.75 2.97
N SER A 506 -22.66 3.62 2.90
CA SER A 506 -23.97 3.33 2.32
C SER A 506 -24.39 4.46 1.42
N VAL A 507 -25.02 4.11 0.30
CA VAL A 507 -25.61 5.04 -0.65
C VAL A 507 -27.02 4.58 -0.95
N GLY A 508 -27.99 5.47 -0.80
CA GLY A 508 -29.41 5.14 -0.99
C GLY A 508 -29.70 4.77 -2.43
N GLU A 509 -29.36 5.66 -3.36
CA GLU A 509 -29.59 5.48 -4.78
C GLU A 509 -28.31 5.71 -5.58
N VAL A 510 -28.04 4.82 -6.54
CA VAL A 510 -26.90 4.94 -7.44
C VAL A 510 -27.39 5.06 -8.88
N PHE A 511 -26.98 6.13 -9.53
CA PHE A 511 -27.27 6.41 -10.95
C PHE A 511 -26.02 6.16 -11.78
N LEU A 512 -26.21 5.45 -12.92
CA LEU A 512 -25.13 5.13 -13.83
C LEU A 512 -25.40 5.77 -15.18
N SER A 513 -24.48 6.54 -15.71
CA SER A 513 -24.59 7.10 -17.06
C SER A 513 -24.19 6.03 -18.09
N GLY A 514 -25.15 5.65 -18.93
CA GLY A 514 -24.95 4.70 -20.02
C GLY A 514 -24.96 3.22 -19.57
N GLN A 515 -24.71 2.30 -20.53
CA GLN A 515 -24.72 0.86 -20.23
C GLN A 515 -23.59 0.49 -19.26
N ALA A 516 -23.96 0.26 -18.00
CA ALA A 516 -23.04 -0.22 -17.00
C ALA A 516 -22.68 -1.70 -17.25
N THR A 517 -21.39 -2.00 -17.27
CA THR A 517 -20.93 -3.39 -17.29
C THR A 517 -21.28 -4.06 -15.96
N GLU A 518 -21.60 -5.35 -15.97
CA GLU A 518 -21.84 -6.15 -14.75
C GLU A 518 -20.72 -6.01 -13.71
N LYS A 519 -19.49 -5.80 -14.18
CA LYS A 519 -18.35 -5.53 -13.29
C LYS A 519 -18.53 -4.24 -12.48
N ILE A 520 -19.01 -3.16 -13.08
CA ILE A 520 -19.25 -1.89 -12.36
C ILE A 520 -20.33 -2.07 -11.31
N LYS A 521 -21.44 -2.75 -11.63
CA LYS A 521 -22.51 -3.04 -10.66
C LYS A 521 -21.96 -3.87 -9.48
N THR A 522 -21.17 -4.89 -9.79
CA THR A 522 -20.53 -5.74 -8.77
C THR A 522 -19.55 -4.96 -7.90
N ASP A 523 -18.72 -4.09 -8.47
CA ASP A 523 -17.76 -3.28 -7.73
C ASP A 523 -18.48 -2.29 -6.80
N ILE A 524 -19.58 -1.70 -7.24
CA ILE A 524 -20.41 -0.81 -6.41
C ILE A 524 -21.06 -1.59 -5.27
N GLN A 525 -21.68 -2.74 -5.54
CA GLN A 525 -22.30 -3.59 -4.51
C GLN A 525 -21.30 -4.13 -3.49
N LYS A 526 -20.07 -4.39 -3.91
CA LYS A 526 -18.98 -4.78 -3.00
C LYS A 526 -18.51 -3.64 -2.10
N SER A 527 -18.61 -2.39 -2.57
CA SER A 527 -18.07 -1.22 -1.88
C SER A 527 -19.08 -0.55 -0.95
N PHE A 528 -20.36 -0.58 -1.30
CA PHE A 528 -21.41 0.17 -0.58
C PHE A 528 -22.63 -0.70 -0.29
N LYS A 529 -23.33 -0.39 0.81
CA LYS A 529 -24.71 -0.84 1.03
C LYS A 529 -25.64 0.04 0.18
N ILE A 530 -26.36 -0.55 -0.77
CA ILE A 530 -27.15 0.17 -1.76
C ILE A 530 -28.61 -0.29 -1.69
N ASN A 531 -29.54 0.65 -1.82
CA ASN A 531 -30.95 0.32 -1.90
C ASN A 531 -31.42 0.14 -3.36
N VAL A 532 -31.04 1.05 -4.25
CA VAL A 532 -31.48 1.08 -5.66
C VAL A 532 -30.31 1.43 -6.59
N VAL A 533 -30.26 0.77 -7.74
CA VAL A 533 -29.35 1.14 -8.86
C VAL A 533 -30.22 1.47 -10.07
N SER A 534 -30.12 2.69 -10.58
CA SER A 534 -30.89 3.20 -11.71
C SER A 534 -29.96 3.63 -12.85
N GLU A 535 -30.45 3.61 -14.08
CA GLU A 535 -29.75 4.19 -15.22
C GLU A 535 -30.26 5.63 -15.45
N GLY A 536 -29.34 6.54 -15.73
CA GLY A 536 -29.69 7.93 -16.03
C GLY A 536 -28.80 8.96 -15.33
N CYS A 537 -29.24 10.19 -15.38
CA CYS A 537 -28.63 11.34 -14.70
C CYS A 537 -29.68 11.93 -13.75
N PRO A 538 -29.45 11.90 -12.44
CA PRO A 538 -30.33 12.59 -11.51
C PRO A 538 -30.19 14.10 -11.69
N ASP A 539 -31.25 14.82 -11.36
CA ASP A 539 -31.21 16.28 -11.33
C ASP A 539 -30.49 16.73 -10.03
N PHE A 540 -29.35 17.37 -10.21
CA PHE A 540 -28.55 17.97 -9.12
C PHE A 540 -28.57 19.50 -9.22
N THR A 541 -29.60 20.08 -9.76
CA THR A 541 -29.73 21.55 -9.80
C THR A 541 -30.19 22.08 -8.46
N ASN A 542 -29.54 23.16 -8.02
CA ASN A 542 -29.97 24.00 -6.89
C ASN A 542 -30.11 25.44 -7.41
N GLU A 543 -30.81 26.32 -6.67
CA GLU A 543 -30.96 27.73 -7.02
C GLU A 543 -29.61 28.49 -7.05
N GLU A 544 -28.60 28.00 -6.36
CA GLU A 544 -27.31 28.66 -6.20
C GLU A 544 -26.22 28.13 -7.12
N PHE A 545 -26.26 26.83 -7.45
CA PHE A 545 -25.30 26.20 -8.33
C PHE A 545 -25.92 25.05 -9.13
N ARG A 546 -25.24 24.67 -10.21
CA ARG A 546 -25.55 23.45 -10.98
C ARG A 546 -24.29 22.64 -11.25
N ILE A 547 -24.45 21.33 -11.35
CA ILE A 547 -23.38 20.43 -11.73
C ILE A 547 -23.34 20.35 -13.25
N CYS A 548 -22.26 20.82 -13.84
CA CYS A 548 -22.09 20.90 -15.30
C CYS A 548 -20.85 20.16 -15.74
N GLY A 549 -21.02 19.22 -16.67
CA GLY A 549 -19.88 18.60 -17.34
C GLY A 549 -18.92 17.93 -16.38
N ASP A 550 -17.87 18.61 -15.98
CA ASP A 550 -16.75 18.15 -15.14
C ASP A 550 -16.51 19.08 -13.93
N GLY A 551 -17.53 19.79 -13.48
CA GLY A 551 -17.42 20.70 -12.36
C GLY A 551 -18.73 21.27 -11.86
N ILE A 552 -18.61 22.35 -11.09
CA ILE A 552 -19.73 23.09 -10.49
C ILE A 552 -19.73 24.51 -11.09
N GLU A 553 -20.90 24.98 -11.51
CA GLU A 553 -21.11 26.33 -11.98
C GLU A 553 -22.02 27.08 -11.01
N PHE A 554 -21.55 28.19 -10.44
CA PHE A 554 -22.34 29.07 -9.59
C PHE A 554 -23.27 29.93 -10.42
N ILE A 555 -24.57 29.83 -10.20
CA ILE A 555 -25.61 30.47 -11.04
C ILE A 555 -25.52 31.99 -10.99
N LYS A 556 -25.32 32.55 -9.80
CA LYS A 556 -25.27 34.02 -9.60
C LYS A 556 -24.03 34.68 -10.16
N THR A 557 -22.88 34.00 -10.10
CA THR A 557 -21.59 34.60 -10.49
C THR A 557 -21.06 34.08 -11.84
N GLY A 558 -21.63 33.01 -12.39
CA GLY A 558 -21.14 32.33 -13.60
C GLY A 558 -19.77 31.69 -13.44
N LYS A 559 -19.19 31.70 -12.21
CA LYS A 559 -17.90 31.08 -11.95
C LYS A 559 -18.01 29.57 -12.01
N LYS A 560 -17.00 28.93 -12.60
CA LYS A 560 -16.92 27.47 -12.70
C LYS A 560 -15.73 26.94 -11.89
N LEU A 561 -15.98 25.92 -11.12
CA LEU A 561 -14.96 25.08 -10.50
C LEU A 561 -14.84 23.79 -11.30
N ASN A 562 -13.69 23.55 -11.91
CA ASN A 562 -13.45 22.38 -12.73
C ASN A 562 -12.66 21.34 -11.93
N VAL A 563 -13.20 20.13 -11.80
CA VAL A 563 -12.56 19.02 -11.06
C VAL A 563 -11.20 18.63 -11.64
N LYS A 564 -10.98 18.81 -12.93
CA LYS A 564 -9.68 18.53 -13.57
C LYS A 564 -8.57 19.48 -13.09
N GLU A 565 -8.91 20.70 -12.74
CA GLU A 565 -7.99 21.75 -12.29
C GLU A 565 -7.85 21.71 -10.77
N CYS A 566 -8.98 21.74 -10.07
CA CYS A 566 -9.06 21.87 -8.62
C CYS A 566 -8.93 20.54 -7.86
N GLY A 567 -9.13 19.41 -8.54
CA GLY A 567 -9.30 18.11 -7.90
C GLY A 567 -10.69 17.93 -7.32
N GLU A 568 -10.83 17.09 -6.29
CA GLU A 568 -12.10 16.89 -5.59
C GLU A 568 -12.68 18.21 -5.08
N ILE A 569 -14.01 18.37 -5.25
CA ILE A 569 -14.76 19.50 -4.71
C ILE A 569 -15.70 18.95 -3.64
N ARG A 570 -15.61 19.49 -2.44
CA ARG A 570 -16.48 19.22 -1.31
C ARG A 570 -17.34 20.43 -1.02
N ALA A 571 -18.59 20.22 -0.69
CA ALA A 571 -19.44 21.27 -0.22
C ALA A 571 -20.35 20.77 0.91
N TYR A 572 -20.63 21.63 1.84
CA TYR A 572 -21.59 21.40 2.91
C TYR A 572 -22.46 22.65 3.10
N GLU A 573 -23.74 22.43 3.36
CA GLU A 573 -24.66 23.49 3.65
C GLU A 573 -24.76 23.69 5.16
N HIS A 574 -24.46 24.89 5.63
CA HIS A 574 -24.61 25.27 7.03
C HIS A 574 -25.41 26.55 7.14
N LYS A 575 -26.53 26.50 7.87
CA LYS A 575 -27.44 27.65 8.06
C LYS A 575 -27.93 28.30 6.75
N GLY A 576 -28.21 27.47 5.75
CA GLY A 576 -28.72 27.93 4.45
C GLY A 576 -27.66 28.52 3.51
N ARG A 577 -26.37 28.33 3.81
CA ARG A 577 -25.25 28.73 2.92
C ARG A 577 -24.38 27.53 2.59
N TRP A 578 -23.98 27.43 1.35
CA TRP A 578 -23.05 26.40 0.90
C TRP A 578 -21.61 26.90 1.00
N HIS A 579 -20.78 26.10 1.66
CA HIS A 579 -19.33 26.25 1.76
C HIS A 579 -18.67 25.22 0.87
N PHE A 580 -17.83 25.67 -0.05
CA PHE A 580 -17.11 24.82 -0.98
C PHE A 580 -15.62 24.82 -0.66
N GLU A 581 -15.03 23.65 -0.69
CA GLU A 581 -13.60 23.43 -0.51
C GLU A 581 -13.08 22.54 -1.65
N THR A 582 -11.94 22.89 -2.22
CA THR A 582 -11.31 22.13 -3.28
C THR A 582 -10.06 21.40 -2.76
N TYR A 583 -9.67 20.32 -3.42
CA TYR A 583 -8.42 19.63 -3.08
C TYR A 583 -7.17 20.53 -3.21
N SER A 584 -7.22 21.54 -4.10
CA SER A 584 -6.17 22.55 -4.22
C SER A 584 -6.11 23.57 -3.05
N GLY A 585 -7.06 23.50 -2.12
CA GLY A 585 -7.14 24.39 -0.95
C GLY A 585 -7.88 25.71 -1.19
N GLU A 586 -8.56 25.86 -2.31
CA GLU A 586 -9.42 27.02 -2.56
C GLU A 586 -10.77 26.84 -1.85
N THR A 587 -11.26 27.90 -1.23
CA THR A 587 -12.55 27.92 -0.53
C THR A 587 -13.49 28.95 -1.15
N TYR A 588 -14.77 28.60 -1.23
CA TYR A 588 -15.83 29.47 -1.77
C TYR A 588 -17.08 29.35 -0.90
N GLU A 589 -17.82 30.42 -0.79
CA GLU A 589 -19.13 30.46 -0.09
C GLU A 589 -20.19 31.02 -1.02
N THR A 590 -21.44 30.50 -0.92
CA THR A 590 -22.61 31.10 -1.57
C THR A 590 -23.15 32.21 -0.72
N TYR A 591 -23.60 33.29 -1.37
CA TYR A 591 -24.16 34.47 -0.71
C TYR A 591 -25.69 34.40 -0.62
#